data_111113486beddf681ff447db8243ddd2
#
_entry.id   111113486beddf681ff447db8243ddd2
#
_cell.length_a   1.000
_cell.length_b   1.000
_cell.length_c   1.000
_cell.angle_alpha   90.00
_cell.angle_beta   90.00
_cell.angle_gamma   90.00
#
_symmetry.space_group_name_H-M   'P 1'
#
loop_
_entity.id
_entity.type
_entity.pdbx_description
1 polymer ?
#
loop_
_entity_poly.entity_id
_entity_poly.type
_entity_poly.pdbx_seq_one_letter_code
_entity_poly.pdbx_strand_id
1 'polypeptide(L)'
;MDLEQYTDKAKETMVEAMESARALDHQTITTAHVMKAILLNNKKRFRKLIELVGGNYYWVIQETDKILISLPRVEGYKNLFIDAELSESIKSADTVSYTHLRAHE
;
A
#
# COMPACT_ATOMS: atom_id res chain seq x y z
N MET A 1 1.98 4.10 -13.62
CA MET A 1 2.45 4.80 -12.41
C MET A 1 3.94 5.05 -12.54
N ASP A 2 4.36 6.30 -12.36
CA ASP A 2 5.76 6.69 -12.46
C ASP A 2 6.41 6.64 -11.07
N LEU A 3 7.22 5.62 -10.83
CA LEU A 3 7.88 5.41 -9.55
C LEU A 3 9.15 6.24 -9.37
N GLU A 4 9.61 6.91 -10.42
CA GLU A 4 10.80 7.73 -10.35
C GLU A 4 10.65 8.93 -9.42
N GLN A 5 9.41 9.38 -9.20
CA GLN A 5 9.11 10.52 -8.34
C GLN A 5 9.09 10.18 -6.85
N TYR A 6 9.20 8.90 -6.50
CA TYR A 6 9.08 8.43 -5.12
C TYR A 6 10.43 8.03 -4.55
N THR A 7 10.52 8.02 -3.21
CA THR A 7 11.72 7.55 -2.51
C THR A 7 11.92 6.06 -2.76
N ASP A 8 13.15 5.58 -2.55
CA ASP A 8 13.45 4.16 -2.68
C ASP A 8 12.59 3.29 -1.77
N LYS A 9 12.31 3.79 -0.57
CA LYS A 9 11.44 3.09 0.39
C LYS A 9 10.02 2.95 -0.14
N ALA A 10 9.48 4.03 -0.72
CA ALA A 10 8.15 4.00 -1.32
C ALA A 10 8.09 3.06 -2.52
N LYS A 11 9.15 3.05 -3.34
CA LYS A 11 9.25 2.12 -4.47
C LYS A 11 9.24 0.67 -4.01
N GLU A 12 10.01 0.34 -2.98
CA GLU A 12 10.03 -1.00 -2.40
C GLU A 12 8.66 -1.41 -1.90
N THR A 13 7.96 -0.51 -1.22
CA THR A 13 6.62 -0.77 -0.70
C THR A 13 5.66 -1.08 -1.83
N MET A 14 5.70 -0.31 -2.92
CA MET A 14 4.84 -0.56 -4.07
C MET A 14 5.16 -1.90 -4.75
N VAL A 15 6.44 -2.23 -4.91
CA VAL A 15 6.86 -3.51 -5.48
C VAL A 15 6.34 -4.65 -4.62
N GLU A 16 6.44 -4.56 -3.32
CA GLU A 16 5.92 -5.59 -2.41
C GLU A 16 4.41 -5.72 -2.48
N ALA A 17 3.70 -4.60 -2.61
CA ALA A 17 2.25 -4.64 -2.79
C ALA A 17 1.87 -5.37 -4.09
N MET A 18 2.61 -5.11 -5.17
CA MET A 18 2.42 -5.77 -6.45
C MET A 18 2.69 -7.27 -6.35
N GLU A 19 3.78 -7.65 -5.70
CA GLU A 19 4.15 -9.06 -5.49
C GLU A 19 3.11 -9.79 -4.65
N SER A 20 2.61 -9.13 -3.61
CA SER A 20 1.54 -9.67 -2.76
C SER A 20 0.27 -9.94 -3.57
N ALA A 21 -0.12 -8.99 -4.41
CA ALA A 21 -1.29 -9.16 -5.27
C ALA A 21 -1.12 -10.35 -6.21
N ARG A 22 0.04 -10.47 -6.83
CA ARG A 22 0.34 -11.60 -7.73
C ARG A 22 0.33 -12.94 -7.00
N ALA A 23 0.94 -12.98 -5.81
CA ALA A 23 1.00 -14.21 -5.02
C ALA A 23 -0.39 -14.71 -4.60
N LEU A 24 -1.34 -13.80 -4.45
CA LEU A 24 -2.71 -14.12 -4.04
C LEU A 24 -3.67 -14.22 -5.23
N ASP A 25 -3.18 -14.15 -6.45
CA ASP A 25 -3.97 -14.14 -7.68
C ASP A 25 -4.97 -12.98 -7.71
N HIS A 26 -4.59 -11.84 -7.17
CA HIS A 26 -5.39 -10.63 -7.24
C HIS A 26 -4.96 -9.81 -8.46
N GLN A 27 -5.88 -9.58 -9.37
CA GLN A 27 -5.59 -8.81 -10.58
C GLN A 27 -5.51 -7.31 -10.29
N THR A 28 -6.03 -6.87 -9.16
CA THR A 28 -6.10 -5.46 -8.79
C THR A 28 -5.31 -5.21 -7.51
N ILE A 29 -4.43 -4.20 -7.53
CA ILE A 29 -3.73 -3.73 -6.34
C ILE A 29 -4.65 -2.76 -5.61
N THR A 30 -4.95 -3.05 -4.34
CA THR A 30 -5.83 -2.22 -3.51
C THR A 30 -5.05 -1.55 -2.38
N THR A 31 -5.71 -0.65 -1.67
CA THR A 31 -5.13 -0.01 -0.49
C THR A 31 -4.73 -1.03 0.57
N ALA A 32 -5.44 -2.17 0.66
CA ALA A 32 -5.10 -3.23 1.60
C ALA A 32 -3.73 -3.86 1.29
N HIS A 33 -3.40 -4.06 0.01
CA HIS A 33 -2.09 -4.57 -0.39
C HIS A 33 -0.98 -3.60 0.03
N VAL A 34 -1.19 -2.32 -0.22
CA VAL A 34 -0.21 -1.27 0.12
C VAL A 34 -0.06 -1.15 1.64
N MET A 35 -1.18 -1.16 2.36
CA MET A 35 -1.17 -1.09 3.83
C MET A 35 -0.38 -2.24 4.44
N LYS A 36 -0.63 -3.46 3.98
CA LYS A 36 0.11 -4.62 4.48
C LYS A 36 1.60 -4.49 4.21
N ALA A 37 1.99 -4.06 3.01
CA ALA A 37 3.39 -3.85 2.66
C ALA A 37 4.05 -2.83 3.58
N ILE A 38 3.38 -1.71 3.84
CA ILE A 38 3.87 -0.67 4.75
C ILE A 38 4.07 -1.23 6.15
N LEU A 39 3.08 -1.93 6.68
CA LEU A 39 3.12 -2.48 8.03
C LEU A 39 4.24 -3.50 8.20
N LEU A 40 4.48 -4.35 7.20
CA LEU A 40 5.52 -5.36 7.25
C LEU A 40 6.92 -4.78 7.06
N ASN A 41 7.09 -3.81 6.17
CA ASN A 41 8.38 -3.19 5.90
C ASN A 41 8.91 -2.37 7.06
N ASN A 42 8.02 -1.81 7.85
CA ASN A 42 8.37 -0.95 8.97
C ASN A 42 7.75 -1.48 10.26
N LYS A 43 7.80 -2.78 10.45
CA LYS A 43 7.15 -3.48 11.56
C LYS A 43 7.45 -2.85 12.92
N LYS A 44 8.72 -2.64 13.22
CA LYS A 44 9.15 -2.12 14.52
C LYS A 44 8.57 -0.74 14.80
N ARG A 45 8.61 0.13 13.79
CA ARG A 45 8.11 1.50 13.90
C ARG A 45 6.60 1.54 14.05
N PHE A 46 5.88 0.83 13.18
CA PHE A 46 4.42 0.84 13.20
C PHE A 46 3.85 0.11 14.40
N ARG A 47 4.53 -0.93 14.87
CA ARG A 47 4.14 -1.61 16.10
C ARG A 47 4.16 -0.63 17.28
N LYS A 48 5.23 0.15 17.40
CA LYS A 48 5.33 1.16 18.45
C LYS A 48 4.25 2.22 18.34
N LEU A 49 4.00 2.73 17.14
CA LEU A 49 2.99 3.76 16.91
C LEU A 49 1.59 3.26 17.26
N ILE A 50 1.25 2.06 16.83
CA ILE A 50 -0.06 1.46 17.08
C ILE A 50 -0.26 1.21 18.58
N GLU A 51 0.76 0.70 19.27
CA GLU A 51 0.71 0.46 20.71
C GLU A 51 0.57 1.77 21.50
N LEU A 52 1.21 2.86 21.04
CA LEU A 52 1.10 4.17 21.66
C LEU A 52 -0.32 4.70 21.70
N VAL A 53 -1.12 4.42 20.67
CA VAL A 53 -2.51 4.87 20.61
C VAL A 53 -3.49 3.84 21.17
N GLY A 54 -2.97 2.79 21.82
CA GLY A 54 -3.80 1.78 22.46
C GLY A 54 -4.24 0.65 21.56
N GLY A 55 -3.67 0.54 20.34
CA GLY A 55 -4.00 -0.53 19.42
C GLY A 55 -3.10 -1.74 19.55
N ASN A 56 -3.36 -2.74 18.73
CA ASN A 56 -2.56 -3.97 18.66
C ASN A 56 -2.13 -4.19 17.22
N TYR A 57 -0.82 -4.22 16.97
CA TYR A 57 -0.24 -4.36 15.65
C TYR A 57 -0.70 -5.64 14.95
N TYR A 58 -0.68 -6.77 15.65
CA TYR A 58 -1.06 -8.06 15.05
C TYR A 58 -2.53 -8.13 14.71
N TRP A 59 -3.37 -7.45 15.49
CA TRP A 59 -4.78 -7.34 15.16
C TRP A 59 -4.98 -6.60 13.84
N VAL A 60 -4.25 -5.50 13.63
CA VAL A 60 -4.31 -4.72 12.39
C VAL A 60 -3.87 -5.58 11.20
N ILE A 61 -2.80 -6.35 11.35
CA ILE A 61 -2.34 -7.28 10.31
C ILE A 61 -3.41 -8.32 9.99
N GLN A 62 -4.03 -8.92 11.01
CA GLN A 62 -5.09 -9.91 10.81
C GLN A 62 -6.30 -9.34 10.09
N GLU A 63 -6.71 -8.13 10.46
CA GLU A 63 -7.86 -7.47 9.81
C GLU A 63 -7.53 -7.14 8.35
N THR A 64 -6.31 -6.71 8.08
CA THR A 64 -5.84 -6.46 6.71
C THR A 64 -5.86 -7.75 5.90
N ASP A 65 -5.40 -8.86 6.47
CA ASP A 65 -5.41 -10.17 5.81
C ASP A 65 -6.84 -10.64 5.51
N LYS A 66 -7.79 -10.38 6.41
CA LYS A 66 -9.20 -10.71 6.16
C LYS A 66 -9.74 -9.98 4.94
N ILE A 67 -9.39 -8.70 4.79
CA ILE A 67 -9.77 -7.92 3.61
C ILE A 67 -9.17 -8.54 2.36
N LEU A 68 -7.87 -8.87 2.40
CA LEU A 68 -7.18 -9.46 1.25
C LEU A 68 -7.77 -10.81 0.84
N ILE A 69 -8.12 -11.65 1.81
CA ILE A 69 -8.73 -12.96 1.54
C ILE A 69 -10.11 -12.79 0.89
N SER A 70 -10.82 -11.72 1.22
CA SER A 70 -12.16 -11.46 0.67
C SER A 70 -12.15 -10.96 -0.77
N LEU A 71 -11.00 -10.56 -1.29
CA LEU A 71 -10.91 -10.02 -2.65
C LEU A 71 -11.02 -11.14 -3.69
N PRO A 72 -11.62 -10.84 -4.87
CA PRO A 72 -11.73 -11.83 -5.93
C PRO A 72 -10.38 -12.31 -6.43
N ARG A 73 -10.26 -13.60 -6.68
CA ARG A 73 -9.06 -14.20 -7.24
C ARG A 73 -9.29 -14.43 -8.73
N VAL A 74 -8.31 -14.04 -9.54
CA VAL A 74 -8.36 -14.19 -11.00
C VAL A 74 -7.11 -14.94 -11.44
N GLU A 75 -7.28 -16.21 -11.85
CA GLU A 75 -6.17 -17.03 -12.32
C GLU A 75 -5.80 -16.67 -13.75
N GLY A 76 -4.50 -16.71 -14.03
CA GLY A 76 -3.99 -16.56 -15.39
C GLY A 76 -4.14 -15.18 -16.00
N TYR A 77 -4.34 -14.15 -15.20
CA TYR A 77 -4.41 -12.79 -15.72
C TYR A 77 -3.06 -12.34 -16.29
N LYS A 78 -3.11 -11.49 -17.33
CA LYS A 78 -1.91 -10.97 -17.98
C LYS A 78 -1.50 -9.60 -17.45
N ASN A 79 -2.48 -8.79 -17.05
CA ASN A 79 -2.25 -7.41 -16.62
C ASN A 79 -2.69 -7.22 -15.17
N LEU A 80 -1.87 -6.50 -14.42
CA LEU A 80 -2.16 -6.11 -13.05
C LEU A 80 -2.67 -4.67 -13.07
N PHE A 81 -3.82 -4.43 -12.45
CA PHE A 81 -4.47 -3.12 -12.43
C PHE A 81 -4.34 -2.48 -11.05
N ILE A 82 -4.42 -1.15 -11.00
CA ILE A 82 -4.46 -0.39 -9.77
C ILE A 82 -5.92 -0.03 -9.49
N ASP A 83 -6.39 -0.33 -8.27
CA ASP A 83 -7.73 0.03 -7.85
C ASP A 83 -7.96 1.54 -7.96
N ALA A 84 -9.17 1.94 -8.35
CA ALA A 84 -9.51 3.35 -8.58
C ALA A 84 -9.31 4.20 -7.30
N GLU A 85 -9.71 3.69 -6.15
CA GLU A 85 -9.53 4.38 -4.88
C GLU A 85 -8.04 4.59 -4.56
N LEU A 86 -7.22 3.56 -4.78
CA LEU A 86 -5.78 3.64 -4.59
C LEU A 86 -5.15 4.64 -5.56
N SER A 87 -5.56 4.60 -6.82
CA SER A 87 -5.07 5.53 -7.84
C SER A 87 -5.35 6.98 -7.46
N GLU A 88 -6.55 7.26 -6.97
CA GLU A 88 -6.91 8.61 -6.51
C GLU A 88 -6.09 9.03 -5.30
N SER A 89 -5.83 8.12 -4.37
CA SER A 89 -5.01 8.39 -3.20
C SER A 89 -3.59 8.75 -3.59
N ILE A 90 -3.02 8.04 -4.56
CA ILE A 90 -1.68 8.31 -5.08
C ILE A 90 -1.63 9.69 -5.74
N LYS A 91 -2.62 10.02 -6.58
CA LYS A 91 -2.72 11.31 -7.23
C LYS A 91 -2.84 12.46 -6.24
N SER A 92 -3.67 12.29 -5.21
CA SER A 92 -3.84 13.29 -4.16
C SER A 92 -2.54 13.53 -3.40
N ALA A 93 -1.80 12.47 -3.06
CA ALA A 93 -0.53 12.57 -2.38
C ALA A 93 0.50 13.31 -3.25
N ASP A 94 0.57 13.00 -4.54
CA ASP A 94 1.43 13.67 -5.50
C ASP A 94 1.12 15.16 -5.57
N THR A 95 -0.16 15.50 -5.69
CA THR A 95 -0.61 16.89 -5.79
C THR A 95 -0.23 17.68 -4.53
N VAL A 96 -0.46 17.09 -3.36
CA VAL A 96 -0.12 17.73 -2.08
C VAL A 96 1.39 17.93 -1.96
N SER A 97 2.18 16.93 -2.29
CA SER A 97 3.65 17.02 -2.25
C SER A 97 4.17 18.10 -3.17
N TYR A 98 3.65 18.16 -4.39
CA TYR A 98 4.05 19.16 -5.38
C TYR A 98 3.70 20.57 -4.90
N THR A 99 2.49 20.76 -4.41
CA THR A 99 2.03 22.06 -3.89
C THR A 99 2.88 22.50 -2.71
N HIS A 100 3.19 21.59 -1.81
CA HIS A 100 4.00 21.88 -0.63
C HIS A 100 5.43 22.30 -1.03
N LEU A 101 6.04 21.61 -1.98
CA LEU A 101 7.36 21.96 -2.47
C LEU A 101 7.37 23.35 -3.10
N ARG A 102 6.34 23.69 -3.85
CA ARG A 102 6.20 25.04 -4.44
C ARG A 102 6.10 26.12 -3.36
N ALA A 103 5.41 25.83 -2.29
CA ALA A 103 5.25 26.79 -1.20
C ALA A 103 6.57 27.14 -0.51
N HIS A 104 7.57 26.27 -0.64
CA HIS A 104 8.89 26.48 -0.06
C HIS A 104 9.89 27.13 -1.04
N GLU A 105 9.51 27.29 -2.27
CA GLU A 105 10.33 28.01 -3.24
C GLU A 105 10.21 29.52 -3.05
#